data_bc8cabf42fd7cc073da3ce28317401a3
#
_entry.id   bc8cabf42fd7cc073da3ce28317401a3
#
_cell.length_a   1.000
_cell.length_b   1.000
_cell.length_c   1.000
_cell.angle_alpha   90.00
_cell.angle_beta   90.00
_cell.angle_gamma   90.00
#
_symmetry.space_group_name_H-M   'P 1'
#
loop_
_entity.id
_entity.type
_entity.pdbx_description
1 polymer ?
#
loop_
_entity_poly.entity_id
_entity_poly.type
_entity_poly.pdbx_seq_one_letter_code
_entity_poly.pdbx_strand_id
1 'polypeptide(L)'
;MAGVAPKKGKRRLTAEMNVVPYIDVMLVLLVIFMVTAPLLTQGIDVELPQASSQTLSADDEPLTLFVDARGDYFLDAGGDPKKALADQIVIDRVSAILRNKPETMVLIRADKAVKYDRVANGMSLLQAAGAAKIGFVTDAPSATRPSSATKRDRG
;
A
#
# COMPACT_ATOMS: atom_id res chain seq x y z
N MET A 1 -55.46 -28.63 -71.29
CA MET A 1 -54.03 -28.65 -70.89
C MET A 1 -53.89 -27.87 -69.62
N ALA A 2 -53.70 -28.55 -68.52
CA ALA A 2 -53.50 -27.94 -67.22
C ALA A 2 -52.06 -27.60 -67.02
N GLY A 3 -51.74 -26.29 -67.13
CA GLY A 3 -50.41 -25.79 -66.83
C GLY A 3 -50.17 -25.82 -65.32
N VAL A 4 -49.35 -26.72 -64.84
CA VAL A 4 -48.96 -26.71 -63.49
C VAL A 4 -47.97 -25.60 -63.26
N ALA A 5 -48.45 -24.53 -62.63
CA ALA A 5 -47.59 -23.45 -62.17
C ALA A 5 -46.63 -23.95 -61.08
N PRO A 6 -45.36 -23.73 -61.15
CA PRO A 6 -44.42 -24.13 -60.09
C PRO A 6 -44.75 -23.35 -58.85
N LYS A 7 -45.06 -24.06 -57.77
CA LYS A 7 -45.19 -23.47 -56.46
C LYS A 7 -43.82 -22.87 -56.08
N LYS A 8 -43.74 -21.55 -56.09
CA LYS A 8 -42.65 -20.82 -55.48
C LYS A 8 -42.58 -21.22 -54.01
N GLY A 9 -41.62 -22.08 -53.71
CA GLY A 9 -41.33 -22.42 -52.33
C GLY A 9 -40.99 -21.12 -51.59
N LYS A 10 -41.80 -20.78 -50.61
CA LYS A 10 -41.43 -19.73 -49.65
C LYS A 10 -40.12 -20.15 -49.04
N ARG A 11 -39.04 -19.50 -49.46
CA ARG A 11 -37.78 -19.55 -48.70
C ARG A 11 -38.11 -19.04 -47.30
N ARG A 12 -38.24 -19.93 -46.37
CA ARG A 12 -38.17 -19.57 -44.95
C ARG A 12 -36.82 -18.94 -44.75
N LEU A 13 -36.78 -17.63 -44.66
CA LEU A 13 -35.68 -16.93 -44.04
C LEU A 13 -35.70 -17.39 -42.58
N THR A 14 -35.07 -18.51 -42.31
CA THR A 14 -34.64 -18.83 -40.98
C THR A 14 -33.63 -17.75 -40.65
N ALA A 15 -34.12 -16.67 -40.07
CA ALA A 15 -33.26 -15.81 -39.29
C ALA A 15 -32.81 -16.64 -38.11
N GLU A 16 -31.91 -17.57 -38.38
CA GLU A 16 -31.09 -18.15 -37.32
C GLU A 16 -30.34 -16.95 -36.78
N MET A 17 -30.89 -16.35 -35.74
CA MET A 17 -30.15 -15.41 -34.96
C MET A 17 -28.94 -16.21 -34.49
N ASN A 18 -27.79 -15.89 -35.08
CA ASN A 18 -26.56 -16.57 -34.83
C ASN A 18 -26.20 -16.26 -33.35
N VAL A 19 -26.55 -17.18 -32.45
CA VAL A 19 -26.33 -17.04 -30.99
C VAL A 19 -24.83 -17.03 -30.69
N VAL A 20 -24.01 -17.56 -31.63
CA VAL A 20 -22.57 -17.68 -31.46
C VAL A 20 -21.87 -16.34 -31.18
N PRO A 21 -22.07 -15.24 -31.96
CA PRO A 21 -21.43 -13.96 -31.64
C PRO A 21 -21.96 -13.35 -30.34
N TYR A 22 -23.19 -13.66 -29.96
CA TYR A 22 -23.75 -13.20 -28.68
C TYR A 22 -23.07 -13.90 -27.49
N ILE A 23 -22.89 -15.22 -27.60
CA ILE A 23 -22.20 -16.04 -26.59
C ILE A 23 -20.73 -15.58 -26.51
N ASP A 24 -20.07 -15.30 -27.61
CA ASP A 24 -18.68 -14.84 -27.64
C ASP A 24 -18.51 -13.54 -26.86
N VAL A 25 -19.38 -12.56 -27.09
CA VAL A 25 -19.37 -11.29 -26.34
C VAL A 25 -19.59 -11.54 -24.84
N MET A 26 -20.53 -12.39 -24.47
CA MET A 26 -20.80 -12.73 -23.08
C MET A 26 -19.62 -13.42 -22.43
N LEU A 27 -18.97 -14.32 -23.16
CA LEU A 27 -17.80 -15.05 -22.66
C LEU A 27 -16.61 -14.12 -22.47
N VAL A 28 -16.36 -13.22 -23.42
CA VAL A 28 -15.28 -12.20 -23.31
C VAL A 28 -15.53 -11.28 -22.11
N LEU A 29 -16.75 -10.82 -21.92
CA LEU A 29 -17.09 -10.00 -20.75
C LEU A 29 -16.90 -10.77 -19.44
N LEU A 30 -17.29 -12.04 -19.39
CA LEU A 30 -17.09 -12.90 -18.23
C LEU A 30 -15.61 -13.02 -17.88
N VAL A 31 -14.76 -13.27 -18.88
CA VAL A 31 -13.31 -13.39 -18.68
C VAL A 31 -12.70 -12.07 -18.20
N ILE A 32 -13.12 -10.94 -18.79
CA ILE A 32 -12.66 -9.62 -18.36
C ILE A 32 -13.03 -9.39 -16.89
N PHE A 33 -14.27 -9.63 -16.49
CA PHE A 33 -14.69 -9.49 -15.09
C PHE A 33 -13.94 -10.45 -14.17
N MET A 34 -13.68 -11.68 -14.61
CA MET A 34 -12.93 -12.65 -13.81
C MET A 34 -11.49 -12.22 -13.57
N VAL A 35 -10.86 -11.58 -14.57
CA VAL A 35 -9.48 -11.08 -14.45
C VAL A 35 -9.41 -9.77 -13.66
N THR A 36 -10.39 -8.89 -13.83
CA THR A 36 -10.39 -7.57 -13.18
C THR A 36 -10.93 -7.61 -11.75
N ALA A 37 -11.77 -8.57 -11.40
CA ALA A 37 -12.34 -8.71 -10.06
C ALA A 37 -11.28 -8.82 -8.94
N PRO A 38 -10.20 -9.60 -9.06
CA PRO A 38 -9.16 -9.63 -8.05
C PRO A 38 -8.30 -8.36 -8.01
N LEU A 39 -8.36 -7.52 -9.06
CA LEU A 39 -7.66 -6.23 -9.09
C LEU A 39 -8.42 -5.12 -8.33
N LEU A 40 -9.66 -5.38 -7.99
CA LEU A 40 -10.39 -4.61 -6.99
C LEU A 40 -9.94 -5.10 -5.60
N THR A 41 -8.64 -5.11 -5.38
CA THR A 41 -8.15 -5.11 -4.00
C THR A 41 -8.81 -3.91 -3.37
N GLN A 42 -9.60 -4.19 -2.36
CA GLN A 42 -10.16 -3.19 -1.50
C GLN A 42 -9.00 -2.28 -1.09
N GLY A 43 -8.85 -1.18 -1.81
CA GLY A 43 -8.15 -0.05 -1.28
C GLY A 43 -8.94 0.29 -0.03
N ILE A 44 -8.42 -0.11 1.12
CA ILE A 44 -8.82 0.51 2.35
C ILE A 44 -8.51 1.96 2.08
N ASP A 45 -9.52 2.80 1.93
CA ASP A 45 -9.36 4.23 2.03
C ASP A 45 -8.77 4.47 3.41
N VAL A 46 -7.47 4.38 3.45
CA VAL A 46 -6.72 4.92 4.55
C VAL A 46 -6.83 6.42 4.29
N GLU A 47 -7.79 7.08 4.90
CA GLU A 47 -7.65 8.49 5.17
C GLU A 47 -6.31 8.61 5.87
N LEU A 48 -5.29 8.91 5.09
CA LEU A 48 -4.03 9.34 5.64
C LEU A 48 -4.40 10.53 6.50
N PRO A 49 -4.28 10.43 7.83
CA PRO A 49 -4.41 11.62 8.64
C PRO A 49 -3.44 12.59 7.99
N GLN A 50 -3.95 13.69 7.49
CA GLN A 50 -3.10 14.76 7.07
C GLN A 50 -2.22 15.00 8.28
N ALA A 51 -0.99 14.55 8.19
CA ALA A 51 0.01 14.91 9.16
C ALA A 51 0.14 16.42 9.00
N SER A 52 -0.76 17.13 9.68
CA SER A 52 -0.47 18.49 10.04
C SER A 52 0.87 18.38 10.72
N SER A 53 1.86 19.00 10.12
CA SER A 53 3.18 19.20 10.70
C SER A 53 2.96 20.02 11.97
N GLN A 54 2.44 19.36 13.01
CA GLN A 54 2.52 19.90 14.33
C GLN A 54 4.00 19.90 14.63
N THR A 55 4.54 21.10 14.69
CA THR A 55 5.85 21.38 15.25
C THR A 55 5.87 20.60 16.58
N LEU A 56 6.61 19.49 16.60
CA LEU A 56 6.83 18.73 17.81
C LEU A 56 7.41 19.71 18.81
N SER A 57 6.68 19.92 19.90
CA SER A 57 7.19 20.70 21.00
C SER A 57 8.50 20.05 21.44
N ALA A 58 9.53 20.84 21.63
CA ALA A 58 10.90 20.38 21.88
C ALA A 58 11.06 19.48 23.13
N ASP A 59 10.02 19.30 23.90
CA ASP A 59 9.99 18.50 25.13
C ASP A 59 9.52 17.05 24.96
N ASP A 60 9.00 16.69 23.78
CA ASP A 60 8.53 15.33 23.51
C ASP A 60 9.39 14.68 22.42
N GLU A 61 10.49 14.05 22.82
CA GLU A 61 11.26 13.21 21.92
C GLU A 61 10.37 12.03 21.47
N PRO A 62 10.08 11.93 20.15
CA PRO A 62 9.27 10.83 19.66
C PRO A 62 10.03 9.52 19.80
N LEU A 63 9.33 8.48 20.22
CA LEU A 63 9.86 7.14 20.25
C LEU A 63 9.93 6.61 18.82
N THR A 64 11.10 6.20 18.35
CA THR A 64 11.26 5.71 16.97
C THR A 64 11.57 4.23 16.93
N LEU A 65 10.75 3.48 16.19
CA LEU A 65 10.99 2.10 15.83
C LEU A 65 11.60 2.04 14.43
N PHE A 66 12.83 1.56 14.35
CA PHE A 66 13.53 1.33 13.09
C PHE A 66 13.31 -0.10 12.61
N VAL A 67 13.09 -0.27 11.32
CA VAL A 67 13.01 -1.57 10.65
C VAL A 67 14.08 -1.59 9.57
N ASP A 68 15.08 -2.46 9.72
CA ASP A 68 16.14 -2.56 8.74
C ASP A 68 15.75 -3.36 7.49
N ALA A 69 16.65 -3.43 6.52
CA ALA A 69 16.43 -4.17 5.27
C ALA A 69 16.16 -5.67 5.47
N ARG A 70 16.60 -6.24 6.59
CA ARG A 70 16.39 -7.65 6.96
C ARG A 70 15.04 -7.86 7.64
N GLY A 71 14.41 -6.77 8.10
CA GLY A 71 13.18 -6.79 8.86
C GLY A 71 13.41 -6.92 10.38
N ASP A 72 14.61 -6.62 10.86
CA ASP A 72 14.90 -6.55 12.27
C ASP A 72 14.44 -5.23 12.88
N TYR A 73 13.98 -5.26 14.12
CA TYR A 73 13.46 -4.11 14.84
C TYR A 73 14.50 -3.53 15.78
N PHE A 74 14.63 -2.21 15.75
CA PHE A 74 15.50 -1.45 16.67
C PHE A 74 14.67 -0.30 17.26
N LEU A 75 14.81 -0.08 18.55
CA LEU A 75 14.07 0.94 19.26
C LEU A 75 15.01 2.03 19.75
N ASP A 76 14.77 3.27 19.34
CA ASP A 76 15.46 4.44 19.87
C ASP A 76 14.64 4.99 21.05
N ALA A 77 15.00 4.54 22.21
CA ALA A 77 14.35 4.90 23.48
C ALA A 77 15.40 5.32 24.54
N GLY A 78 16.49 5.95 24.09
CA GLY A 78 17.59 6.34 24.98
C GLY A 78 18.47 5.18 25.42
N GLY A 79 18.35 4.01 24.78
CA GLY A 79 19.24 2.85 24.95
C GLY A 79 20.17 2.67 23.75
N ASP A 80 20.91 1.56 23.74
CA ASP A 80 21.80 1.23 22.62
C ASP A 80 20.95 0.82 21.38
N PRO A 81 20.85 1.67 20.31
CA PRO A 81 20.00 1.40 19.16
C PRO A 81 20.57 0.29 18.25
N LYS A 82 21.66 -0.33 18.61
CA LYS A 82 22.38 -1.30 17.78
C LYS A 82 21.92 -2.75 17.95
N LYS A 83 21.08 -3.02 18.94
CA LYS A 83 20.64 -4.39 19.22
C LYS A 83 19.28 -4.66 18.64
N ALA A 84 19.19 -5.62 17.71
CA ALA A 84 17.93 -6.12 17.20
C ALA A 84 17.05 -6.68 18.32
N LEU A 85 15.77 -6.33 18.30
CA LEU A 85 14.80 -6.72 19.29
C LEU A 85 13.85 -7.77 18.74
N ALA A 86 13.52 -8.77 19.55
CA ALA A 86 12.43 -9.69 19.24
C ALA A 86 11.08 -8.97 19.38
N ASP A 87 10.08 -9.44 18.65
CA ASP A 87 8.75 -8.85 18.61
C ASP A 87 8.15 -8.61 20.01
N GLN A 88 8.26 -9.60 20.90
CA GLN A 88 7.77 -9.48 22.27
C GLN A 88 8.49 -8.39 23.08
N ILE A 89 9.79 -8.28 22.89
CA ILE A 89 10.61 -7.26 23.58
C ILE A 89 10.25 -5.86 23.12
N VAL A 90 9.89 -5.70 21.84
CA VAL A 90 9.38 -4.41 21.30
C VAL A 90 8.11 -4.01 22.04
N ILE A 91 7.14 -4.93 22.16
CA ILE A 91 5.88 -4.68 22.88
C ILE A 91 6.16 -4.29 24.33
N ASP A 92 6.98 -5.04 25.04
CA ASP A 92 7.25 -4.82 26.45
C ASP A 92 7.93 -3.48 26.71
N ARG A 93 8.91 -3.11 25.90
CA ARG A 93 9.62 -1.83 26.03
C ARG A 93 8.75 -0.65 25.67
N VAL A 94 8.04 -0.72 24.57
CA VAL A 94 7.14 0.36 24.12
C VAL A 94 6.01 0.57 25.14
N SER A 95 5.41 -0.52 25.62
CA SER A 95 4.35 -0.43 26.62
C SER A 95 4.84 0.18 27.94
N ALA A 96 6.05 -0.15 28.39
CA ALA A 96 6.65 0.43 29.58
C ALA A 96 6.85 1.95 29.45
N ILE A 97 7.29 2.41 28.28
CA ILE A 97 7.48 3.84 28.00
C ILE A 97 6.12 4.56 27.94
N LEU A 98 5.14 3.96 27.26
CA LEU A 98 3.80 4.56 27.13
C LEU A 98 3.03 4.60 28.44
N ARG A 99 3.31 3.73 29.40
CA ARG A 99 2.74 3.81 30.76
C ARG A 99 3.15 5.09 31.47
N ASN A 100 4.38 5.53 31.26
CA ASN A 100 4.89 6.77 31.86
C ASN A 100 4.48 8.02 31.08
N LYS A 101 4.39 7.89 29.74
CA LYS A 101 4.05 8.99 28.83
C LYS A 101 3.04 8.51 27.78
N PRO A 102 1.75 8.42 28.06
CA PRO A 102 0.74 7.85 27.16
C PRO A 102 0.52 8.67 25.89
N GLU A 103 0.87 9.95 25.88
CA GLU A 103 0.73 10.86 24.74
C GLU A 103 1.93 10.82 23.77
N THR A 104 2.94 10.01 24.06
CA THR A 104 4.14 9.92 23.24
C THR A 104 3.79 9.46 21.83
N MET A 105 4.23 10.21 20.82
CA MET A 105 4.14 9.79 19.43
C MET A 105 5.17 8.72 19.13
N VAL A 106 4.74 7.62 18.53
CA VAL A 106 5.63 6.55 18.10
C VAL A 106 5.80 6.62 16.59
N LEU A 107 7.03 6.74 16.14
CA LEU A 107 7.37 6.81 14.72
C LEU A 107 7.91 5.46 14.24
N ILE A 108 7.50 5.04 13.05
CA ILE A 108 8.10 3.90 12.36
C ILE A 108 8.97 4.43 11.23
N ARG A 109 10.25 4.07 11.26
CA ARG A 109 11.19 4.34 10.17
C ARG A 109 11.65 3.02 9.57
N ALA A 110 11.37 2.80 8.31
CA ALA A 110 11.69 1.57 7.61
C ALA A 110 12.73 1.81 6.50
N ASP A 111 13.63 0.86 6.31
CA ASP A 111 14.55 0.85 5.19
C ASP A 111 13.80 0.66 3.87
N LYS A 112 14.31 1.22 2.78
CA LYS A 112 13.73 1.12 1.43
C LYS A 112 13.61 -0.32 0.92
N ALA A 113 14.50 -1.20 1.34
CA ALA A 113 14.56 -2.59 0.91
C ALA A 113 13.73 -3.53 1.79
N VAL A 114 13.14 -3.03 2.87
CA VAL A 114 12.34 -3.85 3.78
C VAL A 114 11.04 -4.31 3.10
N LYS A 115 10.66 -5.56 3.38
CA LYS A 115 9.37 -6.07 2.94
C LYS A 115 8.24 -5.38 3.70
N TYR A 116 7.19 -5.03 2.99
CA TYR A 116 6.00 -4.40 3.57
C TYR A 116 5.42 -5.18 4.77
N ASP A 117 5.44 -6.52 4.70
CA ASP A 117 4.96 -7.38 5.78
C ASP A 117 5.64 -7.10 7.12
N ARG A 118 6.94 -6.78 7.11
CA ARG A 118 7.68 -6.47 8.32
C ARG A 118 7.29 -5.11 8.91
N VAL A 119 7.00 -4.15 8.05
CA VAL A 119 6.51 -2.83 8.47
C VAL A 119 5.10 -2.95 9.06
N ALA A 120 4.23 -3.72 8.41
CA ALA A 120 2.87 -3.98 8.89
C ALA A 120 2.88 -4.73 10.23
N ASN A 121 3.78 -5.70 10.40
CA ASN A 121 3.98 -6.38 11.67
C ASN A 121 4.46 -5.43 12.76
N GLY A 122 5.44 -4.56 12.45
CA GLY A 122 5.91 -3.52 13.38
C GLY A 122 4.78 -2.61 13.85
N MET A 123 3.88 -2.21 12.94
CA MET A 123 2.70 -1.44 13.30
C MET A 123 1.77 -2.18 14.26
N SER A 124 1.54 -3.47 14.01
CA SER A 124 0.72 -4.31 14.87
C SER A 124 1.33 -4.45 16.28
N LEU A 125 2.66 -4.56 16.37
CA LEU A 125 3.37 -4.61 17.65
C LEU A 125 3.21 -3.31 18.44
N LEU A 126 3.29 -2.16 17.78
CA LEU A 126 3.09 -0.86 18.41
C LEU A 126 1.64 -0.67 18.90
N GLN A 127 0.67 -1.12 18.12
CA GLN A 127 -0.74 -1.11 18.53
C GLN A 127 -0.97 -2.03 19.74
N ALA A 128 -0.38 -3.22 19.74
CA ALA A 128 -0.45 -4.16 20.87
C ALA A 128 0.20 -3.58 22.13
N ALA A 129 1.24 -2.76 21.98
CA ALA A 129 1.89 -2.04 23.08
C ALA A 129 1.07 -0.86 23.63
N GLY A 130 -0.01 -0.48 22.95
CA GLY A 130 -0.90 0.60 23.38
C GLY A 130 -0.56 1.97 22.78
N ALA A 131 0.17 2.03 21.68
CA ALA A 131 0.46 3.29 21.00
C ALA A 131 -0.82 3.92 20.42
N ALA A 132 -1.20 5.10 20.91
CA ALA A 132 -2.35 5.83 20.44
C ALA A 132 -2.05 6.66 19.17
N LYS A 133 -0.81 7.11 19.03
CA LYS A 133 -0.35 7.95 17.93
C LYS A 133 0.84 7.28 17.25
N ILE A 134 0.63 6.77 16.04
CA ILE A 134 1.67 6.13 15.22
C ILE A 134 1.86 6.96 13.96
N GLY A 135 3.10 7.37 13.70
CA GLY A 135 3.49 8.08 12.50
C GLY A 135 4.50 7.29 11.68
N PHE A 136 4.55 7.56 10.38
CA PHE A 136 5.57 7.01 9.49
C PHE A 136 6.56 8.10 9.10
N VAL A 137 7.84 7.77 9.18
CA VAL A 137 8.89 8.58 8.61
C VAL A 137 9.41 7.86 7.38
N THR A 138 9.07 8.39 6.22
CA THR A 138 9.68 7.97 4.96
C THR A 138 10.77 8.98 4.63
N ASP A 139 11.99 8.50 4.39
CA ASP A 139 13.00 9.35 3.81
C ASP A 139 12.49 9.79 2.43
N ALA A 140 12.23 11.07 2.27
CA ALA A 140 11.92 11.62 0.97
C ALA A 140 13.07 11.24 0.02
N PRO A 141 12.78 10.80 -1.23
CA PRO A 141 13.83 10.53 -2.18
C PRO A 141 14.69 11.78 -2.25
N SER A 142 15.98 11.62 -1.98
CA SER A 142 16.96 12.71 -2.04
C SER A 142 16.82 13.34 -3.41
N ALA A 143 16.15 14.49 -3.48
CA ALA A 143 16.15 15.28 -4.68
C ALA A 143 17.63 15.58 -4.94
N THR A 144 18.17 14.91 -5.95
CA THR A 144 19.50 15.20 -6.46
C THR A 144 19.51 16.67 -6.80
N ARG A 145 20.08 17.50 -5.91
CA ARG A 145 20.32 18.90 -6.25
C ARG A 145 21.15 18.87 -7.50
N PRO A 146 20.72 19.45 -8.61
CA PRO A 146 21.61 19.67 -9.72
C PRO A 146 22.73 20.55 -9.19
N SER A 147 23.92 20.01 -9.16
CA SER A 147 25.14 20.76 -8.90
C SER A 147 25.20 21.90 -9.93
N SER A 148 24.83 23.06 -9.52
CA SER A 148 25.12 24.28 -10.30
C SER A 148 26.64 24.51 -10.26
N ALA A 149 27.32 23.81 -11.14
CA ALA A 149 28.69 24.17 -11.47
C ALA A 149 28.67 25.55 -12.12
N THR A 150 28.75 26.57 -11.29
CA THR A 150 29.10 27.89 -11.73
C THR A 150 30.57 27.87 -12.18
N LYS A 151 30.76 27.58 -13.45
CA LYS A 151 32.02 27.82 -14.11
C LYS A 151 32.20 29.37 -14.16
N ARG A 152 32.91 29.91 -13.20
CA ARG A 152 33.47 31.24 -13.34
C ARG A 152 34.61 31.13 -14.34
N ASP A 153 34.30 31.47 -15.56
CA ASP A 153 35.29 31.83 -16.55
C ASP A 153 35.83 33.21 -16.20
N ARG A 154 37.09 33.28 -15.81
CA ARG A 154 37.89 34.49 -15.79
C ARG A 154 38.74 34.46 -17.04
N GLY A 155 38.24 35.16 -18.03
CA GLY A 155 39.10 35.71 -19.08
C GLY A 155 39.74 37.00 -18.63
#